data_1d551824db24dd677239e2cf02e1e96e
#
_entry.id   1d551824db24dd677239e2cf02e1e96e
#
_cell.length_a   1.000
_cell.length_b   1.000
_cell.length_c   1.000
_cell.angle_alpha   90.00
_cell.angle_beta   90.00
_cell.angle_gamma   90.00
#
_symmetry.space_group_name_H-M   'P 1'
#
loop_
_entity.id
_entity.type
_entity.pdbx_description
1 polymer ?
#
loop_
_entity_poly.entity_id
_entity_poly.type
_entity_poly.pdbx_seq_one_letter_code
_entity_poly.pdbx_strand_id
1 'polypeptide(L)'
;MTKLLLATTSTDKVREVTAILAGVPFDVVTLGDWSDVAAPEETGRTFEENARAKALYYAAATGSLTVAEDSGLEIDALGGAPGIESARWGGAAATYPQKFALIFQALRAKGSLDSPARFVCALALARAGQVLFEARGSVEGRIAREPKGEGGFGYDPIFFYPPLGRTLAEVGAEKSSVSHRGRAFGALREFLLQSKDVRM
;
A
#
# COMPACT_ATOMS: atom_id res chain seq x y z
N MET A 1 10.82 -20.66 13.75
CA MET A 1 9.73 -20.25 12.84
C MET A 1 10.39 -19.53 11.68
N THR A 2 9.95 -19.75 10.44
CA THR A 2 10.53 -19.08 9.26
C THR A 2 10.24 -17.58 9.34
N LYS A 3 11.26 -16.74 9.14
CA LYS A 3 11.09 -15.28 9.11
C LYS A 3 10.41 -14.85 7.80
N LEU A 4 9.44 -13.95 7.91
CA LEU A 4 8.82 -13.24 6.79
C LEU A 4 9.17 -11.75 6.92
N LEU A 5 10.06 -11.29 6.07
CA LEU A 5 10.43 -9.88 6.04
C LEU A 5 9.34 -9.05 5.38
N LEU A 6 8.80 -8.07 6.09
CA LEU A 6 7.96 -7.02 5.55
C LEU A 6 8.85 -5.84 5.11
N ALA A 7 9.08 -5.73 3.79
CA ALA A 7 10.00 -4.77 3.21
C ALA A 7 9.36 -3.39 3.01
N THR A 8 9.15 -2.69 4.11
CA THR A 8 8.68 -1.29 4.12
C THR A 8 9.28 -0.53 5.30
N THR A 9 9.54 0.76 5.10
CA THR A 9 9.97 1.71 6.13
C THR A 9 8.81 2.49 6.74
N SER A 10 7.60 2.38 6.18
CA SER A 10 6.40 3.08 6.67
C SER A 10 5.83 2.39 7.91
N THR A 11 5.88 3.07 9.05
CA THR A 11 5.35 2.57 10.33
C THR A 11 3.84 2.29 10.27
N ASP A 12 3.08 3.09 9.50
CA ASP A 12 1.66 2.88 9.33
C ASP A 12 1.36 1.61 8.54
N LYS A 13 2.12 1.36 7.46
CA LYS A 13 2.02 0.11 6.69
C LYS A 13 2.40 -1.10 7.55
N VAL A 14 3.50 -1.02 8.30
CA VAL A 14 3.91 -2.07 9.24
C VAL A 14 2.78 -2.41 10.20
N ARG A 15 2.18 -1.41 10.84
CA ARG A 15 1.08 -1.59 11.80
C ARG A 15 -0.12 -2.31 11.16
N GLU A 16 -0.59 -1.82 9.99
CA GLU A 16 -1.73 -2.43 9.28
C GLU A 16 -1.44 -3.87 8.86
N VAL A 17 -0.28 -4.11 8.23
CA VAL A 17 0.07 -5.43 7.69
C VAL A 17 0.30 -6.45 8.80
N THR A 18 0.96 -6.07 9.89
CA THR A 18 1.15 -6.97 11.04
C THR A 18 -0.18 -7.42 11.63
N ALA A 19 -1.16 -6.52 11.71
CA ALA A 19 -2.50 -6.87 12.18
C ALA A 19 -3.22 -7.85 11.22
N ILE A 20 -3.10 -7.66 9.89
CA ILE A 20 -3.72 -8.54 8.89
C ILE A 20 -3.07 -9.93 8.89
N LEU A 21 -1.74 -10.00 9.03
CA LEU A 21 -0.97 -11.24 9.04
C LEU A 21 -0.94 -11.94 10.40
N ALA A 22 -1.68 -11.46 11.38
CA ALA A 22 -1.75 -12.11 12.70
C ALA A 22 -2.20 -13.58 12.58
N GLY A 23 -1.47 -14.49 13.24
CA GLY A 23 -1.76 -15.92 13.26
C GLY A 23 -1.23 -16.71 12.05
N VAL A 24 -0.49 -16.11 11.11
CA VAL A 24 0.26 -16.89 10.12
C VAL A 24 1.43 -17.62 10.80
N PRO A 25 1.87 -18.80 10.28
CA PRO A 25 2.95 -19.59 10.89
C PRO A 25 4.35 -19.09 10.52
N PHE A 26 4.54 -17.76 10.56
CA PHE A 26 5.77 -17.04 10.25
C PHE A 26 6.08 -16.03 11.34
N ASP A 27 7.37 -15.76 11.56
CA ASP A 27 7.84 -14.63 12.36
C ASP A 27 7.93 -13.39 11.47
N VAL A 28 6.96 -12.49 11.59
CA VAL A 28 6.92 -11.27 10.77
C VAL A 28 7.94 -10.28 11.34
N VAL A 29 8.97 -10.01 10.55
CA VAL A 29 10.05 -9.08 10.88
C VAL A 29 10.06 -7.90 9.93
N THR A 30 10.70 -6.80 10.31
CA THR A 30 10.77 -5.56 9.51
C THR A 30 12.21 -5.26 9.10
N LEU A 31 12.42 -4.20 8.32
CA LEU A 31 13.75 -3.77 7.87
C LEU A 31 14.66 -3.28 9.01
N GLY A 32 14.18 -3.19 10.24
CA GLY A 32 14.99 -2.76 11.39
C GLY A 32 16.25 -3.58 11.61
N ASP A 33 16.17 -4.90 11.36
CA ASP A 33 17.32 -5.82 11.49
C ASP A 33 18.31 -5.72 10.32
N TRP A 34 17.97 -4.96 9.26
CA TRP A 34 18.75 -4.77 8.03
C TRP A 34 18.91 -3.29 7.68
N SER A 35 19.23 -2.47 8.68
CA SER A 35 19.38 -1.02 8.53
C SER A 35 20.43 -0.61 7.48
N ASP A 36 21.39 -1.47 7.20
CA ASP A 36 22.47 -1.22 6.23
C ASP A 36 22.06 -1.51 4.77
N VAL A 37 20.88 -2.11 4.56
CA VAL A 37 20.37 -2.37 3.23
C VAL A 37 19.67 -1.12 2.72
N ALA A 38 20.27 -0.47 1.71
CA ALA A 38 19.69 0.71 1.08
C ALA A 38 18.34 0.39 0.41
N ALA A 39 17.44 1.36 0.39
CA ALA A 39 16.18 1.20 -0.34
C ALA A 39 16.45 1.20 -1.86
N PRO A 40 15.85 0.28 -2.63
CA PRO A 40 15.97 0.30 -4.08
C PRO A 40 15.22 1.50 -4.68
N GLU A 41 15.69 1.97 -5.83
CA GLU A 41 14.93 2.94 -6.61
C GLU A 41 13.65 2.30 -7.18
N GLU A 42 12.55 3.02 -7.13
CA GLU A 42 11.28 2.62 -7.73
C GLU A 42 11.20 3.19 -9.15
N THR A 43 11.56 2.36 -10.14
CA THR A 43 11.59 2.71 -11.57
C THR A 43 10.48 2.05 -12.38
N GLY A 44 9.64 1.25 -11.75
CA GLY A 44 8.51 0.57 -12.37
C GLY A 44 7.43 1.56 -12.83
N ARG A 45 6.67 1.15 -13.84
CA ARG A 45 5.56 1.93 -14.41
C ARG A 45 4.21 1.56 -13.80
N THR A 46 4.18 0.48 -13.02
CA THR A 46 2.99 -0.01 -12.33
C THR A 46 3.30 -0.32 -10.87
N PHE A 47 2.28 -0.39 -10.04
CA PHE A 47 2.42 -0.82 -8.65
C PHE A 47 2.98 -2.25 -8.56
N GLU A 48 2.56 -3.13 -9.46
CA GLU A 48 3.01 -4.52 -9.54
C GLU A 48 4.49 -4.61 -9.85
N GLU A 49 4.97 -3.84 -10.82
CA GLU A 49 6.40 -3.80 -11.17
C GLU A 49 7.25 -3.33 -9.98
N ASN A 50 6.84 -2.26 -9.29
CA ASN A 50 7.54 -1.75 -8.13
C ASN A 50 7.51 -2.74 -6.95
N ALA A 51 6.36 -3.36 -6.65
CA ALA A 51 6.23 -4.35 -5.59
C ALA A 51 7.14 -5.56 -5.85
N ARG A 52 7.14 -6.07 -7.09
CA ARG A 52 7.98 -7.20 -7.52
C ARG A 52 9.46 -6.87 -7.41
N ALA A 53 9.88 -5.74 -7.95
CA ALA A 53 11.28 -5.30 -7.91
C ALA A 53 11.77 -5.16 -6.46
N LYS A 54 10.98 -4.54 -5.59
CA LYS A 54 11.30 -4.41 -4.15
C LYS A 54 11.39 -5.77 -3.46
N ALA A 55 10.44 -6.67 -3.69
CA ALA A 55 10.44 -7.99 -3.05
C ALA A 55 11.67 -8.80 -3.44
N LEU A 56 12.01 -8.84 -4.74
CA LEU A 56 13.21 -9.53 -5.24
C LEU A 56 14.50 -8.91 -4.71
N TYR A 57 14.59 -7.59 -4.69
CA TYR A 57 15.76 -6.88 -4.18
C TYR A 57 16.03 -7.20 -2.71
N TYR A 58 15.03 -7.04 -1.84
CA TYR A 58 15.21 -7.30 -0.42
C TYR A 58 15.37 -8.79 -0.11
N ALA A 59 14.71 -9.69 -0.86
CA ALA A 59 14.93 -11.12 -0.72
C ALA A 59 16.39 -11.52 -1.04
N ALA A 60 16.98 -10.93 -2.07
CA ALA A 60 18.37 -11.15 -2.43
C ALA A 60 19.34 -10.54 -1.41
N ALA A 61 19.08 -9.31 -0.95
CA ALA A 61 19.95 -8.60 -0.02
C ALA A 61 19.96 -9.21 1.40
N THR A 62 18.83 -9.80 1.83
CA THR A 62 18.67 -10.30 3.21
C THR A 62 18.69 -11.84 3.32
N GLY A 63 18.58 -12.55 2.19
CA GLY A 63 18.40 -14.01 2.18
C GLY A 63 17.05 -14.48 2.76
N SER A 64 16.12 -13.58 3.03
CA SER A 64 14.86 -13.86 3.73
C SER A 64 13.70 -14.05 2.76
N LEU A 65 12.68 -14.83 3.18
CA LEU A 65 11.36 -14.76 2.54
C LEU A 65 10.83 -13.35 2.74
N THR A 66 10.54 -12.65 1.66
CA THR A 66 10.28 -11.20 1.70
C THR A 66 8.97 -10.86 1.00
N VAL A 67 8.11 -10.11 1.65
CA VAL A 67 6.97 -9.44 1.01
C VAL A 67 7.25 -7.95 0.92
N ALA A 68 7.03 -7.38 -0.26
CA ALA A 68 7.02 -5.95 -0.50
C ALA A 68 5.70 -5.52 -1.16
N GLU A 69 5.31 -4.29 -0.95
CA GLU A 69 4.13 -3.70 -1.57
C GLU A 69 4.46 -2.35 -2.21
N ASP A 70 3.69 -2.01 -3.25
CA ASP A 70 3.55 -0.64 -3.71
C ASP A 70 2.06 -0.28 -3.75
N SER A 71 1.74 0.96 -3.35
CA SER A 71 0.34 1.36 -3.18
C SER A 71 0.17 2.86 -3.37
N GLY A 72 -1.01 3.24 -3.83
CA GLY A 72 -1.31 4.64 -4.06
C GLY A 72 -2.77 4.91 -4.37
N LEU A 73 -3.03 6.19 -4.62
CA LEU A 73 -4.32 6.74 -5.00
C LEU A 73 -4.34 7.01 -6.51
N GLU A 74 -5.32 6.45 -7.21
CA GLU A 74 -5.61 6.76 -8.61
C GLU A 74 -6.88 7.59 -8.68
N ILE A 75 -6.87 8.71 -9.45
CA ILE A 75 -8.00 9.63 -9.61
C ILE A 75 -8.34 9.73 -11.10
N ASP A 76 -9.56 9.33 -11.47
CA ASP A 76 -9.96 9.21 -12.88
C ASP A 76 -9.86 10.53 -13.64
N ALA A 77 -10.34 11.66 -13.06
CA ALA A 77 -10.25 12.97 -13.68
C ALA A 77 -8.82 13.47 -13.90
N LEU A 78 -7.84 12.87 -13.20
CA LEU A 78 -6.42 13.16 -13.34
C LEU A 78 -5.68 12.12 -14.18
N GLY A 79 -6.40 11.24 -14.89
CA GLY A 79 -5.80 10.19 -15.72
C GLY A 79 -5.04 9.14 -14.90
N GLY A 80 -5.48 8.87 -13.67
CA GLY A 80 -4.84 7.92 -12.75
C GLY A 80 -3.78 8.56 -11.83
N ALA A 81 -3.43 9.83 -12.02
CA ALA A 81 -2.53 10.50 -11.09
C ALA A 81 -3.21 10.69 -9.69
N PRO A 82 -2.43 10.67 -8.61
CA PRO A 82 -0.99 10.53 -8.50
C PRO A 82 -0.42 9.12 -8.80
N GLY A 83 -1.22 8.04 -8.72
CA GLY A 83 -0.79 6.70 -9.07
C GLY A 83 0.46 6.25 -8.28
N ILE A 84 1.46 5.70 -8.97
CA ILE A 84 2.75 5.29 -8.39
C ILE A 84 3.54 6.45 -7.76
N GLU A 85 3.20 7.70 -8.11
CA GLU A 85 3.81 8.90 -7.51
C GLU A 85 3.13 9.34 -6.20
N SER A 86 2.18 8.58 -5.66
CA SER A 86 1.37 8.96 -4.49
C SER A 86 2.24 9.38 -3.29
N ALA A 87 3.32 8.66 -3.02
CA ALA A 87 4.22 9.00 -1.93
C ALA A 87 5.01 10.31 -2.19
N ARG A 88 5.29 10.62 -3.46
CA ARG A 88 6.14 11.74 -3.89
C ARG A 88 5.35 12.91 -4.50
N TRP A 89 4.02 12.81 -4.57
CA TRP A 89 3.16 13.85 -5.14
C TRP A 89 3.40 15.21 -4.48
N GLY A 90 3.74 16.21 -5.28
CA GLY A 90 4.12 17.53 -4.78
C GLY A 90 5.55 17.64 -4.26
N GLY A 91 6.38 16.60 -4.44
CA GLY A 91 7.77 16.54 -3.99
C GLY A 91 7.96 15.73 -2.71
N ALA A 92 9.19 15.26 -2.48
CA ALA A 92 9.53 14.37 -1.37
C ALA A 92 9.24 14.96 0.03
N ALA A 93 9.32 16.29 0.16
CA ALA A 93 9.08 17.01 1.42
C ALA A 93 7.61 17.46 1.60
N ALA A 94 6.73 17.20 0.62
CA ALA A 94 5.34 17.66 0.69
C ALA A 94 4.57 16.92 1.79
N THR A 95 3.94 17.67 2.67
CA THR A 95 3.02 17.13 3.69
C THR A 95 1.70 16.68 3.05
N TYR A 96 0.92 15.80 3.72
CA TYR A 96 -0.36 15.36 3.18
C TYR A 96 -1.36 16.52 2.96
N PRO A 97 -1.49 17.51 3.85
CA PRO A 97 -2.32 18.69 3.55
C PRO A 97 -1.89 19.43 2.28
N GLN A 98 -0.59 19.55 2.00
CA GLN A 98 -0.09 20.14 0.75
C GLN A 98 -0.44 19.27 -0.47
N LYS A 99 -0.32 17.93 -0.35
CA LYS A 99 -0.73 16.99 -1.40
C LYS A 99 -2.23 17.08 -1.69
N PHE A 100 -3.06 17.22 -0.65
CA PHE A 100 -4.50 17.43 -0.81
C PHE A 100 -4.80 18.72 -1.57
N ALA A 101 -4.14 19.82 -1.19
CA ALA A 101 -4.31 21.10 -1.86
C ALA A 101 -3.97 21.02 -3.35
N LEU A 102 -2.87 20.34 -3.71
CA LEU A 102 -2.48 20.12 -5.10
C LEU A 102 -3.49 19.26 -5.87
N ILE A 103 -4.03 18.19 -5.26
CA ILE A 103 -5.08 17.37 -5.88
C ILE A 103 -6.33 18.21 -6.13
N PHE A 104 -6.80 18.95 -5.11
CA PHE A 104 -7.97 19.81 -5.27
C PHE A 104 -7.76 20.93 -6.32
N GLN A 105 -6.56 21.50 -6.39
CA GLN A 105 -6.21 22.47 -7.42
C GLN A 105 -6.27 21.84 -8.82
N ALA A 106 -5.68 20.65 -8.99
CA ALA A 106 -5.70 19.95 -10.27
C ALA A 106 -7.13 19.55 -10.70
N LEU A 107 -7.96 19.10 -9.76
CA LEU A 107 -9.37 18.77 -10.02
C LEU A 107 -10.20 19.99 -10.41
N ARG A 108 -10.00 21.15 -9.73
CA ARG A 108 -10.65 22.41 -10.12
C ARG A 108 -10.27 22.83 -11.53
N ALA A 109 -9.01 22.69 -11.91
CA ALA A 109 -8.56 22.99 -13.28
C ALA A 109 -9.20 22.08 -14.34
N LYS A 110 -9.66 20.88 -13.94
CA LYS A 110 -10.42 19.96 -14.80
C LYS A 110 -11.95 20.19 -14.73
N GLY A 111 -12.40 21.18 -13.96
CA GLY A 111 -13.81 21.51 -13.82
C GLY A 111 -14.62 20.55 -12.95
N SER A 112 -13.98 19.67 -12.19
CA SER A 112 -14.67 18.71 -11.34
C SER A 112 -13.90 18.43 -10.04
N LEU A 113 -14.55 18.65 -8.90
CA LEU A 113 -14.06 18.19 -7.59
C LEU A 113 -14.59 16.79 -7.23
N ASP A 114 -15.56 16.29 -7.98
CA ASP A 114 -16.23 15.03 -7.73
C ASP A 114 -15.75 13.99 -8.76
N SER A 115 -14.58 13.43 -8.51
CA SER A 115 -14.00 12.40 -9.37
C SER A 115 -14.09 11.04 -8.71
N PRO A 116 -14.44 9.97 -9.45
CA PRO A 116 -14.12 8.60 -9.04
C PRO A 116 -12.62 8.48 -8.78
N ALA A 117 -12.31 7.67 -7.80
CA ALA A 117 -10.93 7.40 -7.40
C ALA A 117 -10.85 5.99 -6.81
N ARG A 118 -9.66 5.41 -6.84
CA ARG A 118 -9.41 4.13 -6.17
C ARG A 118 -8.09 4.15 -5.43
N PHE A 119 -8.05 3.46 -4.31
CA PHE A 119 -6.79 3.03 -3.75
C PHE A 119 -6.40 1.68 -4.31
N VAL A 120 -5.11 1.52 -4.57
CA VAL A 120 -4.50 0.28 -5.06
C VAL A 120 -3.37 -0.13 -4.12
N CYS A 121 -3.26 -1.43 -3.85
CA CYS A 121 -2.11 -2.06 -3.24
C CYS A 121 -1.75 -3.28 -4.08
N ALA A 122 -0.57 -3.30 -4.66
CA ALA A 122 0.04 -4.48 -5.25
C ALA A 122 1.12 -5.00 -4.30
N LEU A 123 1.23 -6.31 -4.14
CA LEU A 123 2.28 -6.95 -3.36
C LEU A 123 2.92 -8.10 -4.11
N ALA A 124 4.16 -8.39 -3.79
CA ALA A 124 4.87 -9.58 -4.24
C ALA A 124 5.58 -10.23 -3.05
N LEU A 125 5.54 -11.55 -2.99
CA LEU A 125 6.30 -12.40 -2.07
C LEU A 125 7.42 -13.06 -2.86
N ALA A 126 8.66 -12.92 -2.41
CA ALA A 126 9.82 -13.45 -3.10
C ALA A 126 10.79 -14.16 -2.14
N ARG A 127 11.53 -15.14 -2.67
CA ARG A 127 12.66 -15.82 -2.01
C ARG A 127 13.65 -16.29 -3.06
N ALA A 128 14.95 -16.17 -2.76
CA ALA A 128 16.03 -16.73 -3.58
C ALA A 128 15.92 -16.40 -5.08
N GLY A 129 15.56 -15.15 -5.41
CA GLY A 129 15.46 -14.66 -6.80
C GLY A 129 14.16 -15.06 -7.52
N GLN A 130 13.20 -15.68 -6.84
CA GLN A 130 11.92 -16.08 -7.41
C GLN A 130 10.76 -15.36 -6.74
N VAL A 131 9.78 -14.95 -7.53
CA VAL A 131 8.47 -14.51 -7.04
C VAL A 131 7.61 -15.73 -6.81
N LEU A 132 7.11 -15.88 -5.59
CA LEU A 132 6.32 -17.04 -5.14
C LEU A 132 4.82 -16.74 -5.14
N PHE A 133 4.44 -15.48 -4.96
CA PHE A 133 3.04 -15.05 -4.92
C PHE A 133 2.95 -13.56 -5.24
N GLU A 134 1.87 -13.17 -5.90
CA GLU A 134 1.51 -11.78 -6.15
C GLU A 134 0.02 -11.59 -5.90
N ALA A 135 -0.34 -10.43 -5.41
CA ALA A 135 -1.73 -10.04 -5.25
C ALA A 135 -1.92 -8.54 -5.48
N ARG A 136 -3.12 -8.19 -5.94
CA ARG A 136 -3.59 -6.81 -6.03
C ARG A 136 -4.89 -6.69 -5.25
N GLY A 137 -5.00 -5.65 -4.44
CA GLY A 137 -6.24 -5.21 -3.83
C GLY A 137 -6.56 -3.79 -4.25
N SER A 138 -7.81 -3.52 -4.55
CA SER A 138 -8.29 -2.16 -4.82
C SER A 138 -9.55 -1.87 -4.03
N VAL A 139 -9.78 -0.61 -3.72
CA VAL A 139 -11.04 -0.12 -3.16
C VAL A 139 -11.49 1.07 -3.97
N GLU A 140 -12.69 0.97 -4.51
CA GLU A 140 -13.31 2.04 -5.31
C GLU A 140 -14.00 3.06 -4.39
N GLY A 141 -13.87 4.32 -4.74
CA GLY A 141 -14.45 5.44 -4.01
C GLY A 141 -14.46 6.71 -4.84
N ARG A 142 -14.41 7.82 -4.17
CA ARG A 142 -14.43 9.15 -4.80
C ARG A 142 -13.59 10.12 -4.00
N ILE A 143 -13.15 11.20 -4.62
CA ILE A 143 -12.53 12.30 -3.88
C ILE A 143 -13.61 13.04 -3.08
N ALA A 144 -13.39 13.19 -1.79
CA ALA A 144 -14.23 14.02 -0.92
C ALA A 144 -14.07 15.51 -1.29
N ARG A 145 -15.10 16.30 -1.06
CA ARG A 145 -15.06 17.75 -1.35
C ARG A 145 -14.11 18.53 -0.44
N GLU A 146 -13.84 17.99 0.74
CA GLU A 146 -12.95 18.50 1.77
C GLU A 146 -12.39 17.34 2.59
N PRO A 147 -11.21 17.48 3.21
CA PRO A 147 -10.67 16.47 4.11
C PRO A 147 -11.57 16.29 5.34
N LYS A 148 -11.84 15.03 5.73
CA LYS A 148 -12.62 14.66 6.93
C LYS A 148 -11.98 13.48 7.65
N GLY A 149 -12.11 13.48 8.98
CA GLY A 149 -11.57 12.44 9.85
C GLY A 149 -10.08 12.62 10.16
N GLU A 150 -9.65 12.00 11.27
CA GLU A 150 -8.27 12.06 11.77
C GLU A 150 -7.63 10.67 11.83
N GLY A 151 -8.38 9.63 11.50
CA GLY A 151 -7.90 8.25 11.49
C GLY A 151 -7.16 7.88 10.22
N GLY A 152 -6.58 6.68 10.22
CA GLY A 152 -5.83 6.18 9.09
C GLY A 152 -4.53 6.94 8.82
N PHE A 153 -4.12 7.01 7.57
CA PHE A 153 -2.95 7.76 7.12
C PHE A 153 -3.03 8.08 5.62
N GLY A 154 -2.10 8.89 5.14
CA GLY A 154 -2.00 9.17 3.71
C GLY A 154 -3.18 9.99 3.20
N TYR A 155 -3.80 9.53 2.15
CA TYR A 155 -4.92 10.20 1.49
C TYR A 155 -6.30 9.82 2.06
N ASP A 156 -6.37 9.05 3.15
CA ASP A 156 -7.64 8.62 3.78
C ASP A 156 -8.63 9.78 4.05
N PRO A 157 -8.18 10.97 4.51
CA PRO A 157 -9.10 12.08 4.75
C PRO A 157 -9.82 12.64 3.52
N ILE A 158 -9.26 12.44 2.32
CA ILE A 158 -9.86 12.91 1.07
C ILE A 158 -10.47 11.78 0.23
N PHE A 159 -10.43 10.54 0.71
CA PHE A 159 -11.00 9.38 0.02
C PHE A 159 -12.35 9.01 0.63
N PHE A 160 -13.44 9.41 -0.03
CA PHE A 160 -14.80 9.05 0.35
C PHE A 160 -15.13 7.63 -0.11
N TYR A 161 -15.61 6.81 0.81
CA TYR A 161 -16.01 5.43 0.56
C TYR A 161 -17.54 5.30 0.58
N PRO A 162 -18.20 5.25 -0.59
CA PRO A 162 -19.65 5.29 -0.70
C PRO A 162 -20.40 4.24 0.12
N PRO A 163 -19.94 2.97 0.22
CA PRO A 163 -20.66 1.96 0.99
C PRO A 163 -20.85 2.31 2.47
N LEU A 164 -19.96 3.14 3.04
CA LEU A 164 -20.05 3.58 4.44
C LEU A 164 -20.44 5.06 4.56
N GLY A 165 -20.62 5.79 3.46
CA GLY A 165 -21.03 7.19 3.45
C GLY A 165 -20.07 8.17 4.12
N ARG A 166 -18.78 7.81 4.25
CA ARG A 166 -17.75 8.59 4.97
C ARG A 166 -16.37 8.39 4.34
N THR A 167 -15.40 9.21 4.74
CA THR A 167 -14.01 9.02 4.30
C THR A 167 -13.35 7.85 5.03
N LEU A 168 -12.29 7.29 4.45
CA LEU A 168 -11.54 6.20 5.12
C LEU A 168 -10.89 6.64 6.44
N ALA A 169 -10.63 7.93 6.61
CA ALA A 169 -10.15 8.47 7.89
C ALA A 169 -11.22 8.47 9.00
N GLU A 170 -12.50 8.38 8.63
CA GLU A 170 -13.63 8.28 9.56
C GLU A 170 -14.06 6.84 9.86
N VAL A 171 -13.52 5.84 9.13
CA VAL A 171 -13.95 4.42 9.26
C VAL A 171 -13.43 3.75 10.54
N GLY A 172 -12.29 4.20 11.07
CA GLY A 172 -11.73 3.62 12.30
C GLY A 172 -11.22 2.18 12.12
N ALA A 173 -11.51 1.32 13.10
CA ALA A 173 -10.96 -0.05 13.16
C ALA A 173 -11.43 -0.96 12.01
N GLU A 174 -12.56 -0.69 11.39
CA GLU A 174 -13.10 -1.47 10.27
C GLU A 174 -12.33 -1.23 8.96
N LYS A 175 -11.47 -0.23 8.90
CA LYS A 175 -10.71 0.12 7.70
C LYS A 175 -9.95 -1.07 7.10
N SER A 176 -9.33 -1.90 7.92
CA SER A 176 -8.54 -3.04 7.44
C SER A 176 -9.37 -4.05 6.64
N SER A 177 -10.66 -4.22 6.97
CA SER A 177 -11.55 -5.15 6.26
C SER A 177 -12.01 -4.64 4.90
N VAL A 178 -12.02 -3.32 4.70
CA VAL A 178 -12.53 -2.69 3.48
C VAL A 178 -11.42 -2.14 2.58
N SER A 179 -10.20 -1.96 3.12
CA SER A 179 -9.11 -1.28 2.42
C SER A 179 -8.47 -2.13 1.31
N HIS A 180 -7.82 -1.44 0.37
CA HIS A 180 -6.98 -2.04 -0.68
C HIS A 180 -5.91 -2.98 -0.10
N ARG A 181 -5.22 -2.53 0.98
CA ARG A 181 -4.19 -3.32 1.68
C ARG A 181 -4.79 -4.52 2.37
N GLY A 182 -5.94 -4.37 3.03
CA GLY A 182 -6.65 -5.49 3.64
C GLY A 182 -6.99 -6.60 2.65
N ARG A 183 -7.41 -6.23 1.42
CA ARG A 183 -7.69 -7.20 0.35
C ARG A 183 -6.43 -7.89 -0.17
N ALA A 184 -5.37 -7.15 -0.48
CA ALA A 184 -4.13 -7.72 -1.00
C ALA A 184 -3.45 -8.64 0.03
N PHE A 185 -3.27 -8.17 1.27
CA PHE A 185 -2.62 -8.95 2.33
C PHE A 185 -3.53 -10.05 2.90
N GLY A 186 -4.85 -9.92 2.80
CA GLY A 186 -5.80 -11.01 3.05
C GLY A 186 -5.54 -12.20 2.13
N ALA A 187 -5.37 -11.97 0.83
CA ALA A 187 -5.02 -13.01 -0.13
C ALA A 187 -3.63 -13.64 0.17
N LEU A 188 -2.65 -12.82 0.55
CA LEU A 188 -1.34 -13.34 0.99
C LEU A 188 -1.48 -14.20 2.25
N ARG A 189 -2.27 -13.78 3.22
CA ARG A 189 -2.51 -14.54 4.45
C ARG A 189 -3.07 -15.94 4.16
N GLU A 190 -4.06 -16.02 3.28
CA GLU A 190 -4.64 -17.31 2.86
C GLU A 190 -3.59 -18.18 2.17
N PHE A 191 -2.79 -17.63 1.26
CA PHE A 191 -1.70 -18.32 0.61
C PHE A 191 -0.69 -18.88 1.63
N LEU A 192 -0.24 -18.07 2.60
CA LEU A 192 0.73 -18.47 3.62
C LEU A 192 0.19 -19.57 4.55
N LEU A 193 -1.11 -19.58 4.84
CA LEU A 193 -1.75 -20.62 5.63
C LEU A 193 -1.85 -21.97 4.90
N GLN A 194 -2.01 -21.95 3.58
CA GLN A 194 -2.20 -23.15 2.76
C GLN A 194 -0.88 -23.74 2.25
N SER A 195 0.13 -22.90 1.97
CA SER A 195 1.39 -23.30 1.34
C SER A 195 2.37 -23.90 2.32
N LYS A 196 2.60 -25.21 2.23
CA LYS A 196 3.62 -25.92 3.02
C LYS A 196 5.04 -25.62 2.54
N ASP A 197 5.22 -25.46 1.23
CA ASP A 197 6.54 -25.31 0.59
C ASP A 197 7.22 -23.96 0.91
N VAL A 198 6.43 -22.95 1.27
CA VAL A 198 6.96 -21.64 1.66
C VAL A 198 7.53 -21.64 3.09
N ARG A 199 7.21 -22.67 3.89
CA ARG A 199 7.66 -22.80 5.29
C ARG A 199 9.05 -23.46 5.43
N MET A 200 9.52 -24.10 4.38
CA MET A 200 10.86 -24.69 4.29
C MET A 200 11.85 -23.64 3.78
#